data_8a53b7459cb4ec312bfa54bdec93316f
#
_entry.id   8a53b7459cb4ec312bfa54bdec93316f
#
_cell.length_a   1.000
_cell.length_b   1.000
_cell.length_c   1.000
_cell.angle_alpha   90.00
_cell.angle_beta   90.00
_cell.angle_gamma   90.00
#
_symmetry.space_group_name_H-M   'P 1'
#
loop_
_entity.id
_entity.type
_entity.pdbx_description
1 polymer ?
#
loop_
_entity_poly.entity_id
_entity_poly.type
_entity_poly.pdbx_seq_one_letter_code
_entity_poly.pdbx_strand_id
1 'polypeptide(L)'
;MKYRLHAVARATVIATTALALGHAAWAGEAEAKKWIDAEFQPSTLSKDQQMAEMKWFIDAAKKLQAKGVKEVSVVSETLTTHEYESKTLAKAFEEITGIKVKHDLIQEGDVVEKLQTSMQSGKSIYDGWISDSDLIGTHYRYGKIMNLTDYMAGKGREWTNPGLDIKDFIGTSFTTAPDKKLYQLPDQQFANLYWFRADLFARADLKTKFKAKYGYDLGVPLNWSAYEDIAEFFTDDVKTIDGKPIYGHMDYGKKDPSLGWRFTDAWLSMAGTADIGIPNGMPVDEWGIRVSPDGCTPLGASTSRGGATNSPAAVYALTKYVDWMKKYAPKEATGMTFGEAGPVPAQGQIAQQIFWYTAFTADMIKKGLPVVNDDGTPKWRMAPGPNGPYWKQGMQNGYQDVGSWTFFDKHDENKKAAAWLYAQFVTAKTTSLKKTIVGLTPIRESDIQSKAMTDMAPKLGGLVEFYRSPARVAWTPTGTNVPDYPKLAQLWWKNVAVAVTGEKTPQQAMDNLAEEMDQVMARLERAGMARCAPKLNKKEDPKKWLSDKGAPWAKLANEK
;
A
#
# COMPACT_ATOMS: atom_id res chain seq x y z
N MET A 1 69.30 21.78 -24.50
CA MET A 1 68.19 21.06 -25.17
C MET A 1 67.36 20.25 -24.14
N LYS A 2 67.20 20.72 -22.91
CA LYS A 2 66.43 20.02 -21.81
C LYS A 2 65.23 20.84 -21.25
N TYR A 3 65.02 22.06 -21.71
CA TYR A 3 63.96 22.93 -21.17
C TYR A 3 62.69 23.04 -22.00
N ARG A 4 62.64 22.44 -23.20
CA ARG A 4 61.41 22.52 -24.08
C ARG A 4 60.44 21.33 -23.91
N LEU A 5 60.85 20.20 -23.29
CA LEU A 5 59.97 19.06 -23.11
C LEU A 5 59.00 19.18 -21.90
N HIS A 6 59.37 19.98 -20.88
CA HIS A 6 58.51 20.15 -19.69
C HIS A 6 57.34 21.12 -19.88
N ALA A 7 57.44 22.06 -20.79
CA ALA A 7 56.36 23.02 -21.03
C ALA A 7 55.22 22.40 -21.86
N VAL A 8 55.54 21.50 -22.80
CA VAL A 8 54.55 20.81 -23.63
C VAL A 8 53.74 19.77 -22.84
N ALA A 9 54.40 19.06 -21.90
CA ALA A 9 53.75 18.05 -21.06
C ALA A 9 52.72 18.67 -20.07
N ARG A 10 53.01 19.89 -19.54
CA ARG A 10 52.10 20.59 -18.63
C ARG A 10 50.89 21.18 -19.35
N ALA A 11 51.04 21.67 -20.57
CA ALA A 11 49.92 22.19 -21.34
C ALA A 11 48.94 21.09 -21.79
N THR A 12 49.46 19.91 -22.14
CA THR A 12 48.61 18.76 -22.57
C THR A 12 47.80 18.16 -21.41
N VAL A 13 48.37 18.11 -20.17
CA VAL A 13 47.63 17.60 -18.99
C VAL A 13 46.53 18.57 -18.56
N ILE A 14 46.75 19.87 -18.65
CA ILE A 14 45.70 20.86 -18.31
C ILE A 14 44.58 20.86 -19.35
N ALA A 15 44.87 20.70 -20.63
CA ALA A 15 43.87 20.65 -21.70
C ALA A 15 43.02 19.37 -21.64
N THR A 16 43.63 18.20 -21.29
CA THR A 16 42.89 16.93 -21.15
C THR A 16 42.01 16.90 -19.89
N THR A 17 42.42 17.51 -18.79
CA THR A 17 41.60 17.58 -17.57
C THR A 17 40.43 18.55 -17.74
N ALA A 18 40.64 19.69 -18.41
CA ALA A 18 39.55 20.62 -18.71
C ALA A 18 38.52 20.05 -19.72
N LEU A 19 38.97 19.30 -20.72
CA LEU A 19 38.11 18.59 -21.65
C LEU A 19 37.32 17.45 -20.97
N ALA A 20 37.93 16.69 -20.05
CA ALA A 20 37.24 15.64 -19.32
C ALA A 20 36.19 16.18 -18.34
N LEU A 21 36.45 17.32 -17.69
CA LEU A 21 35.47 17.98 -16.83
C LEU A 21 34.33 18.62 -17.63
N GLY A 22 34.63 19.17 -18.81
CA GLY A 22 33.63 19.70 -19.73
C GLY A 22 32.71 18.61 -20.30
N HIS A 23 33.26 17.45 -20.66
CA HIS A 23 32.48 16.32 -21.18
C HIS A 23 31.59 15.67 -20.09
N ALA A 24 32.04 15.58 -18.86
CA ALA A 24 31.23 15.07 -17.76
C ALA A 24 30.05 16.01 -17.41
N ALA A 25 30.22 17.31 -17.51
CA ALA A 25 29.15 18.28 -17.28
C ALA A 25 28.07 18.26 -18.39
N TRP A 26 28.43 17.93 -19.60
CA TRP A 26 27.50 17.78 -20.74
C TRP A 26 26.86 16.39 -20.80
N ALA A 27 27.50 15.36 -20.28
CA ALA A 27 26.98 13.99 -20.31
C ALA A 27 25.67 13.87 -19.54
N GLY A 28 25.53 14.44 -18.37
CA GLY A 28 24.31 14.35 -17.55
C GLY A 28 23.07 14.93 -18.23
N GLU A 29 23.17 16.10 -18.85
CA GLU A 29 22.02 16.71 -19.60
C GLU A 29 21.71 15.94 -20.89
N ALA A 30 22.72 15.43 -21.59
CA ALA A 30 22.52 14.60 -22.78
C ALA A 30 21.84 13.26 -22.42
N GLU A 31 22.25 12.62 -21.33
CA GLU A 31 21.59 11.40 -20.84
C GLU A 31 20.16 11.70 -20.34
N ALA A 32 19.94 12.81 -19.63
CA ALA A 32 18.60 13.22 -19.23
C ALA A 32 17.67 13.38 -20.45
N LYS A 33 18.13 14.05 -21.51
CA LYS A 33 17.35 14.18 -22.75
C LYS A 33 17.03 12.81 -23.37
N LYS A 34 18.00 11.91 -23.43
CA LYS A 34 17.83 10.55 -23.96
C LYS A 34 16.77 9.79 -23.17
N TRP A 35 16.82 9.82 -21.82
CA TRP A 35 15.84 9.16 -20.96
C TRP A 35 14.45 9.77 -21.08
N ILE A 36 14.34 11.10 -21.16
CA ILE A 36 13.08 11.82 -21.40
C ILE A 36 12.44 11.39 -22.71
N ASP A 37 13.23 11.29 -23.79
CA ASP A 37 12.72 10.96 -25.12
C ASP A 37 12.35 9.48 -25.26
N ALA A 38 13.10 8.59 -24.61
CA ALA A 38 12.94 7.14 -24.78
C ALA A 38 12.04 6.47 -23.73
N GLU A 39 12.11 6.90 -22.45
CA GLU A 39 11.49 6.17 -21.35
C GLU A 39 10.48 6.99 -20.54
N PHE A 40 10.75 8.28 -20.26
CA PHE A 40 9.90 9.08 -19.38
C PHE A 40 8.67 9.66 -20.07
N GLN A 41 8.13 8.95 -21.06
CA GLN A 41 6.89 9.33 -21.73
C GLN A 41 5.82 8.25 -21.50
N PRO A 42 4.57 8.65 -21.27
CA PRO A 42 4.09 10.03 -21.13
C PRO A 42 4.46 10.65 -19.79
N SER A 43 4.46 11.98 -19.73
CA SER A 43 4.63 12.75 -18.49
C SER A 43 3.59 13.88 -18.43
N THR A 44 3.31 14.36 -17.22
CA THR A 44 2.45 15.54 -17.00
C THR A 44 3.18 16.86 -17.28
N LEU A 45 4.50 16.81 -17.42
CA LEU A 45 5.35 17.96 -17.77
C LEU A 45 5.66 18.02 -19.26
N SER A 46 5.82 19.23 -19.80
CA SER A 46 6.45 19.42 -21.12
C SER A 46 7.92 18.96 -21.09
N LYS A 47 8.50 18.67 -22.28
CA LYS A 47 9.91 18.24 -22.36
C LYS A 47 10.89 19.28 -21.77
N ASP A 48 10.61 20.56 -21.93
CA ASP A 48 11.44 21.63 -21.36
C ASP A 48 11.34 21.65 -19.83
N GLN A 49 10.15 21.44 -19.28
CA GLN A 49 9.96 21.32 -17.82
C GLN A 49 10.63 20.06 -17.27
N GLN A 50 10.54 18.92 -17.99
CA GLN A 50 11.26 17.69 -17.62
C GLN A 50 12.77 17.92 -17.61
N MET A 51 13.32 18.58 -18.62
CA MET A 51 14.75 18.93 -18.66
C MET A 51 15.15 19.85 -17.50
N ALA A 52 14.32 20.83 -17.15
CA ALA A 52 14.59 21.71 -16.00
C ALA A 52 14.58 20.94 -14.68
N GLU A 53 13.65 20.00 -14.51
CA GLU A 53 13.60 19.11 -13.33
C GLU A 53 14.84 18.21 -13.26
N MET A 54 15.23 17.57 -14.37
CA MET A 54 16.43 16.73 -14.43
C MET A 54 17.71 17.53 -14.18
N LYS A 55 17.80 18.76 -14.69
CA LYS A 55 18.92 19.63 -14.39
C LYS A 55 19.07 19.92 -12.90
N TRP A 56 17.97 20.12 -12.19
CA TRP A 56 18.00 20.30 -10.74
C TRP A 56 18.58 19.05 -10.05
N PHE A 57 18.18 17.82 -10.45
CA PHE A 57 18.75 16.57 -9.91
C PHE A 57 20.25 16.45 -10.18
N ILE A 58 20.69 16.80 -11.39
CA ILE A 58 22.12 16.82 -11.77
C ILE A 58 22.91 17.77 -10.85
N ASP A 59 22.41 18.98 -10.65
CA ASP A 59 23.11 20.00 -9.87
C ASP A 59 23.14 19.63 -8.35
N ALA A 60 22.07 19.06 -7.82
CA ALA A 60 22.03 18.52 -6.45
C ALA A 60 23.00 17.35 -6.28
N ALA A 61 23.02 16.41 -7.22
CA ALA A 61 23.92 15.25 -7.19
C ALA A 61 25.39 15.67 -7.24
N LYS A 62 25.77 16.66 -8.05
CA LYS A 62 27.15 17.21 -8.07
C LYS A 62 27.61 17.70 -6.70
N LYS A 63 26.72 18.36 -5.95
CA LYS A 63 27.04 18.82 -4.59
C LYS A 63 27.28 17.65 -3.64
N LEU A 64 26.49 16.57 -3.76
CA LEU A 64 26.69 15.36 -2.95
C LEU A 64 27.96 14.60 -3.33
N GLN A 65 28.27 14.52 -4.63
CA GLN A 65 29.53 13.94 -5.11
C GLN A 65 30.76 14.71 -4.60
N ALA A 66 30.69 16.03 -4.54
CA ALA A 66 31.73 16.87 -3.94
C ALA A 66 31.93 16.59 -2.44
N LYS A 67 30.87 16.08 -1.75
CA LYS A 67 30.94 15.60 -0.36
C LYS A 67 31.34 14.10 -0.24
N GLY A 68 31.72 13.47 -1.35
CA GLY A 68 32.22 12.09 -1.40
C GLY A 68 31.14 11.02 -1.63
N VAL A 69 29.88 11.37 -1.87
CA VAL A 69 28.83 10.39 -2.16
C VAL A 69 28.97 9.87 -3.58
N LYS A 70 29.14 8.57 -3.72
CA LYS A 70 29.24 7.87 -5.02
C LYS A 70 28.12 6.86 -5.25
N GLU A 71 27.57 6.35 -4.16
CA GLU A 71 26.58 5.26 -4.18
C GLU A 71 25.60 5.42 -3.02
N VAL A 72 24.37 5.00 -3.22
CA VAL A 72 23.31 4.87 -2.21
C VAL A 72 22.68 3.49 -2.30
N SER A 73 22.32 2.91 -1.15
CA SER A 73 21.66 1.62 -1.03
C SER A 73 20.25 1.79 -0.50
N VAL A 74 19.29 1.23 -1.20
CA VAL A 74 17.88 1.26 -0.82
C VAL A 74 17.25 -0.12 -0.96
N VAL A 75 16.13 -0.36 -0.31
CA VAL A 75 15.43 -1.64 -0.32
C VAL A 75 13.94 -1.46 -0.40
N SER A 76 13.29 -2.38 -1.10
CA SER A 76 11.84 -2.51 -1.18
C SER A 76 11.40 -3.98 -1.31
N GLU A 77 10.12 -4.22 -1.21
CA GLU A 77 9.52 -5.49 -1.61
C GLU A 77 9.61 -5.73 -3.13
N THR A 78 9.40 -6.98 -3.54
CA THR A 78 9.45 -7.38 -4.96
C THR A 78 8.08 -7.27 -5.60
N LEU A 79 7.80 -6.13 -6.23
CA LEU A 79 6.61 -5.84 -7.02
C LEU A 79 6.98 -5.21 -8.37
N THR A 80 6.06 -5.22 -9.32
CA THR A 80 6.27 -4.65 -10.67
C THR A 80 6.77 -3.21 -10.63
N THR A 81 6.21 -2.37 -9.75
CA THR A 81 6.64 -0.98 -9.57
C THR A 81 8.10 -0.89 -9.13
N HIS A 82 8.46 -1.64 -8.09
CA HIS A 82 9.82 -1.64 -7.53
C HIS A 82 10.83 -2.32 -8.45
N GLU A 83 10.40 -3.31 -9.23
CA GLU A 83 11.24 -3.86 -10.30
C GLU A 83 11.59 -2.82 -11.37
N TYR A 84 10.61 -1.99 -11.74
CA TYR A 84 10.84 -0.88 -12.66
C TYR A 84 11.78 0.17 -12.05
N GLU A 85 11.63 0.49 -10.79
CA GLU A 85 12.54 1.39 -10.07
C GLU A 85 13.96 0.83 -10.00
N SER A 86 14.11 -0.42 -9.58
CA SER A 86 15.42 -1.05 -9.40
C SER A 86 16.16 -1.28 -10.73
N LYS A 87 15.44 -1.71 -11.78
CA LYS A 87 16.04 -2.11 -13.06
C LYS A 87 16.16 -0.96 -14.06
N THR A 88 15.22 0.00 -14.01
CA THR A 88 15.13 1.08 -15.00
C THR A 88 15.45 2.45 -14.40
N LEU A 89 14.71 2.88 -13.35
CA LEU A 89 14.89 4.22 -12.80
C LEU A 89 16.21 4.38 -12.03
N ALA A 90 16.70 3.35 -11.34
CA ALA A 90 18.01 3.37 -10.70
C ALA A 90 19.14 3.56 -11.72
N LYS A 91 19.05 2.85 -12.87
CA LYS A 91 19.99 3.04 -13.98
C LYS A 91 19.88 4.44 -14.57
N ALA A 92 18.67 4.95 -14.79
CA ALA A 92 18.47 6.30 -15.30
C ALA A 92 19.06 7.35 -14.34
N PHE A 93 18.83 7.19 -13.04
CA PHE A 93 19.38 8.07 -12.01
C PHE A 93 20.91 8.07 -12.04
N GLU A 94 21.55 6.90 -12.13
CA GLU A 94 23.01 6.77 -12.22
C GLU A 94 23.56 7.43 -13.48
N GLU A 95 22.97 7.16 -14.66
CA GLU A 95 23.42 7.73 -15.93
C GLU A 95 23.25 9.26 -15.98
N ILE A 96 22.17 9.79 -15.39
CA ILE A 96 21.86 11.23 -15.37
C ILE A 96 22.70 11.97 -14.30
N THR A 97 22.83 11.39 -13.11
CA THR A 97 23.39 12.10 -11.94
C THR A 97 24.82 11.67 -11.59
N GLY A 98 25.26 10.51 -12.05
CA GLY A 98 26.55 9.91 -11.69
C GLY A 98 26.60 9.32 -10.28
N ILE A 99 25.47 9.23 -9.55
CA ILE A 99 25.38 8.54 -8.26
C ILE A 99 24.77 7.17 -8.50
N LYS A 100 25.50 6.11 -8.18
CA LYS A 100 25.03 4.74 -8.30
C LYS A 100 23.96 4.42 -7.26
N VAL A 101 22.93 3.68 -7.66
CA VAL A 101 21.89 3.19 -6.77
C VAL A 101 21.92 1.65 -6.74
N LYS A 102 22.03 1.10 -5.54
CA LYS A 102 21.72 -0.30 -5.26
C LYS A 102 20.31 -0.37 -4.69
N HIS A 103 19.37 -0.82 -5.48
CA HIS A 103 18.00 -1.01 -5.05
C HIS A 103 17.73 -2.51 -4.93
N ASP A 104 17.83 -3.02 -3.70
CA ASP A 104 17.59 -4.42 -3.37
C ASP A 104 16.09 -4.71 -3.35
N LEU A 105 15.70 -5.81 -4.00
CA LEU A 105 14.34 -6.33 -4.00
C LEU A 105 14.30 -7.60 -3.15
N ILE A 106 13.51 -7.60 -2.08
CA ILE A 106 13.38 -8.73 -1.17
C ILE A 106 11.89 -9.02 -0.88
N GLN A 107 11.60 -10.04 -0.09
CA GLN A 107 10.24 -10.31 0.36
C GLN A 107 9.77 -9.20 1.32
N GLU A 108 8.50 -8.84 1.25
CA GLU A 108 7.89 -7.78 2.07
C GLU A 108 8.12 -8.01 3.57
N GLY A 109 7.84 -9.21 4.08
CA GLY A 109 8.09 -9.56 5.48
C GLY A 109 9.54 -9.37 5.91
N ASP A 110 10.51 -9.59 5.01
CA ASP A 110 11.93 -9.36 5.26
C ASP A 110 12.26 -7.86 5.32
N VAL A 111 11.58 -7.02 4.52
CA VAL A 111 11.72 -5.55 4.62
C VAL A 111 11.30 -5.10 6.02
N VAL A 112 10.10 -5.51 6.45
CA VAL A 112 9.53 -5.17 7.77
C VAL A 112 10.44 -5.62 8.91
N GLU A 113 10.93 -6.87 8.87
CA GLU A 113 11.81 -7.42 9.93
C GLU A 113 13.17 -6.71 9.99
N LYS A 114 13.80 -6.45 8.84
CA LYS A 114 15.07 -5.72 8.77
C LYS A 114 14.93 -4.27 9.22
N LEU A 115 13.85 -3.62 8.84
CA LEU A 115 13.56 -2.25 9.26
C LEU A 115 13.34 -2.18 10.78
N GLN A 116 12.57 -3.10 11.35
CA GLN A 116 12.35 -3.20 12.79
C GLN A 116 13.65 -3.45 13.56
N THR A 117 14.48 -4.37 13.08
CA THR A 117 15.81 -4.65 13.67
C THR A 117 16.71 -3.41 13.62
N SER A 118 16.68 -2.69 12.50
CA SER A 118 17.42 -1.43 12.36
C SER A 118 16.91 -0.36 13.33
N MET A 119 15.60 -0.24 13.52
CA MET A 119 15.02 0.68 14.52
C MET A 119 15.42 0.31 15.95
N GLN A 120 15.40 -0.96 16.31
CA GLN A 120 15.78 -1.43 17.64
C GLN A 120 17.26 -1.18 17.92
N SER A 121 18.13 -1.49 16.96
CA SER A 121 19.58 -1.27 17.08
C SER A 121 19.99 0.20 16.97
N GLY A 122 19.14 1.05 16.39
CA GLY A 122 19.45 2.43 16.05
C GLY A 122 20.46 2.59 14.89
N LYS A 123 20.69 1.53 14.11
CA LYS A 123 21.60 1.51 12.94
C LYS A 123 20.85 1.02 11.72
N SER A 124 20.71 1.86 10.71
CA SER A 124 20.16 1.46 9.43
C SER A 124 21.22 0.76 8.57
N ILE A 125 20.83 -0.35 7.95
CA ILE A 125 21.68 -1.10 6.99
C ILE A 125 21.47 -0.63 5.56
N TYR A 126 20.44 0.17 5.31
CA TYR A 126 20.16 0.84 4.04
C TYR A 126 20.04 2.35 4.24
N ASP A 127 20.32 3.10 3.19
CA ASP A 127 20.22 4.57 3.21
C ASP A 127 18.76 5.04 3.07
N GLY A 128 17.90 4.22 2.42
CA GLY A 128 16.46 4.45 2.27
C GLY A 128 15.68 3.14 2.18
N TRP A 129 14.42 3.19 2.57
CA TRP A 129 13.51 2.06 2.64
C TRP A 129 12.19 2.41 1.98
N ILE A 130 11.61 1.51 1.19
CA ILE A 130 10.17 1.56 0.92
C ILE A 130 9.50 0.66 1.95
N SER A 131 8.66 1.27 2.77
CA SER A 131 7.94 0.65 3.87
C SER A 131 6.48 1.08 3.81
N ASP A 132 5.58 0.20 4.20
CA ASP A 132 4.16 0.46 4.12
C ASP A 132 3.67 1.45 5.17
N SER A 133 2.60 2.17 4.86
CA SER A 133 2.04 3.19 5.76
C SER A 133 1.37 2.58 6.99
N ASP A 134 1.06 1.30 6.97
CA ASP A 134 0.56 0.57 8.14
C ASP A 134 1.58 0.49 9.30
N LEU A 135 2.87 0.73 9.01
CA LEU A 135 3.91 0.88 10.03
C LEU A 135 4.01 2.30 10.62
N ILE A 136 3.21 3.28 10.16
CA ILE A 136 3.37 4.68 10.56
C ILE A 136 3.25 4.89 12.09
N GLY A 137 2.34 4.20 12.74
CA GLY A 137 2.18 4.27 14.20
C GLY A 137 3.40 3.75 14.96
N THR A 138 3.98 2.65 14.47
CA THR A 138 5.23 2.08 14.99
C THR A 138 6.41 3.02 14.75
N HIS A 139 6.57 3.53 13.54
CA HIS A 139 7.63 4.47 13.18
C HIS A 139 7.61 5.73 14.06
N TYR A 140 6.43 6.31 14.23
CA TYR A 140 6.23 7.51 15.04
C TYR A 140 6.61 7.28 16.51
N ARG A 141 6.16 6.17 17.09
CA ARG A 141 6.36 5.87 18.52
C ARG A 141 7.80 5.49 18.85
N TYR A 142 8.48 4.79 17.97
CA TYR A 142 9.92 4.51 18.13
C TYR A 142 10.78 5.77 17.98
N GLY A 143 10.33 6.77 17.21
CA GLY A 143 11.04 8.04 17.05
C GLY A 143 12.42 7.91 16.41
N LYS A 144 12.59 6.94 15.50
CA LYS A 144 13.84 6.70 14.77
C LYS A 144 13.80 7.12 13.33
N ILE A 145 12.60 7.35 12.82
CA ILE A 145 12.36 7.70 11.41
C ILE A 145 12.35 9.22 11.27
N MET A 146 12.91 9.67 10.16
CA MET A 146 13.02 11.09 9.81
C MET A 146 11.64 11.72 9.59
N ASN A 147 11.40 12.81 10.26
CA ASN A 147 10.25 13.67 10.00
C ASN A 147 10.50 14.45 8.72
N LEU A 148 9.80 14.10 7.63
CA LEU A 148 10.01 14.72 6.32
C LEU A 148 9.57 16.18 6.30
N THR A 149 8.50 16.54 7.03
CA THR A 149 8.05 17.94 7.12
C THR A 149 9.16 18.84 7.67
N ASP A 150 9.77 18.43 8.79
CA ASP A 150 10.83 19.21 9.42
C ASP A 150 12.13 19.14 8.61
N TYR A 151 12.43 18.01 8.00
CA TYR A 151 13.61 17.85 7.13
C TYR A 151 13.56 18.77 5.93
N MET A 152 12.46 18.77 5.19
CA MET A 152 12.27 19.65 4.02
C MET A 152 12.32 21.15 4.38
N ALA A 153 11.81 21.52 5.54
CA ALA A 153 11.86 22.90 6.01
C ALA A 153 13.25 23.34 6.51
N GLY A 154 14.05 22.37 6.99
CA GLY A 154 15.36 22.59 7.63
C GLY A 154 16.55 22.07 6.82
N LYS A 155 17.24 21.07 7.35
CA LYS A 155 18.49 20.50 6.81
C LYS A 155 18.35 19.93 5.39
N GLY A 156 17.18 19.42 5.04
CA GLY A 156 16.89 18.83 3.74
C GLY A 156 16.47 19.85 2.67
N ARG A 157 16.32 21.12 3.02
CA ARG A 157 15.80 22.14 2.10
C ARG A 157 16.60 22.26 0.80
N GLU A 158 17.92 22.20 0.89
CA GLU A 158 18.79 22.26 -0.30
C GLU A 158 18.73 20.99 -1.17
N TRP A 159 18.27 19.88 -0.60
CA TRP A 159 18.12 18.57 -1.24
C TRP A 159 16.68 18.26 -1.65
N THR A 160 15.77 19.19 -1.44
CA THR A 160 14.36 19.03 -1.80
C THR A 160 14.07 19.77 -3.09
N ASN A 161 13.62 19.04 -4.10
CA ASN A 161 13.24 19.58 -5.39
C ASN A 161 12.08 20.58 -5.22
N PRO A 162 12.22 21.83 -5.69
CA PRO A 162 11.14 22.81 -5.65
C PRO A 162 9.86 22.34 -6.37
N GLY A 163 9.99 21.44 -7.34
CA GLY A 163 8.89 20.81 -8.09
C GLY A 163 8.30 19.58 -7.44
N LEU A 164 8.76 19.15 -6.23
CA LEU A 164 8.28 17.93 -5.56
C LEU A 164 6.77 17.93 -5.31
N ASP A 165 6.20 19.10 -4.97
CA ASP A 165 4.75 19.32 -4.86
C ASP A 165 4.04 18.24 -4.02
N ILE A 166 4.24 18.27 -2.71
CA ILE A 166 3.65 17.30 -1.78
C ILE A 166 2.12 17.27 -1.86
N LYS A 167 1.47 18.39 -2.23
CA LYS A 167 0.01 18.45 -2.32
C LYS A 167 -0.56 17.67 -3.50
N ASP A 168 0.26 17.41 -4.51
CA ASP A 168 -0.10 16.60 -5.67
C ASP A 168 -0.05 15.08 -5.38
N PHE A 169 0.62 14.68 -4.28
CA PHE A 169 0.60 13.27 -3.87
C PHE A 169 -0.74 12.88 -3.28
N ILE A 170 -1.27 11.77 -3.74
CA ILE A 170 -2.39 11.08 -3.09
C ILE A 170 -1.84 10.17 -2.00
N GLY A 171 -2.64 9.91 -0.96
CA GLY A 171 -2.24 9.02 0.14
C GLY A 171 -1.37 9.66 1.23
N THR A 172 -1.10 10.96 1.19
CA THR A 172 -0.35 11.64 2.27
C THR A 172 -1.04 11.59 3.63
N SER A 173 -2.36 11.38 3.68
CA SER A 173 -3.10 11.13 4.93
C SER A 173 -2.67 9.83 5.61
N PHE A 174 -2.26 8.81 4.85
CA PHE A 174 -1.77 7.53 5.39
C PHE A 174 -0.34 7.63 5.92
N THR A 175 0.46 8.54 5.38
CA THR A 175 1.89 8.74 5.71
C THR A 175 2.12 9.90 6.67
N THR A 176 1.05 10.46 7.22
CA THR A 176 1.03 11.51 8.25
C THR A 176 0.82 10.88 9.62
N ALA A 177 1.73 11.15 10.56
CA ALA A 177 1.69 10.62 11.91
C ALA A 177 0.72 11.42 12.83
N PRO A 178 0.48 10.98 14.08
CA PRO A 178 -0.41 11.67 15.02
C PRO A 178 -0.08 13.16 15.26
N ASP A 179 1.18 13.56 15.11
CA ASP A 179 1.62 14.97 15.23
C ASP A 179 1.31 15.83 13.98
N LYS A 180 0.57 15.28 13.02
CA LYS A 180 0.18 15.91 11.75
C LYS A 180 1.35 16.25 10.83
N LYS A 181 2.48 15.58 11.00
CA LYS A 181 3.65 15.73 10.14
C LYS A 181 3.85 14.51 9.25
N LEU A 182 4.39 14.74 8.06
CA LEU A 182 4.71 13.71 7.09
C LEU A 182 5.99 12.98 7.52
N TYR A 183 5.96 11.65 7.57
CA TYR A 183 7.09 10.79 7.91
C TYR A 183 7.53 9.88 6.77
N GLN A 184 6.66 9.68 5.78
CA GLN A 184 6.95 8.85 4.63
C GLN A 184 6.53 9.58 3.35
N LEU A 185 7.29 9.43 2.26
CA LEU A 185 6.91 9.98 0.95
C LEU A 185 6.20 8.88 0.16
N PRO A 186 4.94 9.08 -0.26
CA PRO A 186 4.21 8.08 -1.04
C PRO A 186 4.95 7.67 -2.31
N ASP A 187 5.00 6.37 -2.57
CA ASP A 187 5.66 5.78 -3.72
C ASP A 187 4.73 4.94 -4.59
N GLN A 188 3.87 4.16 -3.98
CA GLN A 188 2.82 3.40 -4.62
C GLN A 188 1.60 3.28 -3.71
N GLN A 189 0.45 2.95 -4.29
CA GLN A 189 -0.77 2.76 -3.52
C GLN A 189 -1.33 1.36 -3.71
N PHE A 190 -1.92 0.85 -2.65
CA PHE A 190 -2.70 -0.37 -2.64
C PHE A 190 -4.11 -0.06 -2.18
N ALA A 191 -5.10 -0.76 -2.72
CA ALA A 191 -6.45 -0.72 -2.20
C ALA A 191 -7.09 -2.09 -2.36
N ASN A 192 -7.77 -2.56 -1.33
CA ASN A 192 -8.68 -3.65 -1.46
C ASN A 192 -9.95 -3.15 -2.14
N LEU A 193 -10.26 -3.71 -3.28
CA LEU A 193 -11.41 -3.33 -4.10
C LEU A 193 -12.27 -4.55 -4.38
N TYR A 194 -13.53 -4.30 -4.67
CA TYR A 194 -14.40 -5.31 -5.24
C TYR A 194 -14.11 -5.45 -6.73
N TRP A 195 -13.94 -6.69 -7.17
CA TRP A 195 -13.68 -7.08 -8.55
C TRP A 195 -14.74 -8.05 -9.03
N PHE A 196 -15.20 -7.88 -10.25
CA PHE A 196 -16.21 -8.74 -10.85
C PHE A 196 -15.98 -8.95 -12.35
N ARG A 197 -16.41 -10.10 -12.84
CA ARG A 197 -16.43 -10.45 -14.26
C ARG A 197 -17.59 -9.71 -14.95
N ALA A 198 -17.28 -8.52 -15.49
CA ALA A 198 -18.28 -7.69 -16.16
C ALA A 198 -18.93 -8.38 -17.35
N ASP A 199 -18.18 -9.22 -18.08
CA ASP A 199 -18.72 -10.05 -19.17
C ASP A 199 -19.77 -11.04 -18.68
N LEU A 200 -19.55 -11.71 -17.55
CA LEU A 200 -20.54 -12.63 -16.96
C LEU A 200 -21.75 -11.89 -16.40
N PHE A 201 -21.53 -10.77 -15.73
CA PHE A 201 -22.60 -9.96 -15.16
C PHE A 201 -23.47 -9.30 -16.24
N ALA A 202 -22.94 -9.12 -17.46
CA ALA A 202 -23.70 -8.59 -18.59
C ALA A 202 -24.58 -9.64 -19.30
N ARG A 203 -24.36 -10.95 -19.08
CA ARG A 203 -25.09 -12.03 -19.77
C ARG A 203 -26.57 -12.04 -19.42
N ALA A 204 -27.42 -11.99 -20.43
CA ALA A 204 -28.86 -11.95 -20.25
C ALA A 204 -29.45 -13.21 -19.58
N ASP A 205 -28.88 -14.39 -19.90
CA ASP A 205 -29.30 -15.67 -19.29
C ASP A 205 -28.96 -15.72 -17.79
N LEU A 206 -27.79 -15.24 -17.38
CA LEU A 206 -27.39 -15.18 -15.98
C LEU A 206 -28.20 -14.14 -15.21
N LYS A 207 -28.43 -12.96 -15.77
CA LYS A 207 -29.31 -11.94 -15.16
C LYS A 207 -30.70 -12.46 -14.90
N THR A 208 -31.31 -13.15 -15.88
CA THR A 208 -32.65 -13.72 -15.75
C THR A 208 -32.69 -14.77 -14.63
N LYS A 209 -31.72 -15.68 -14.59
CA LYS A 209 -31.64 -16.71 -13.55
C LYS A 209 -31.44 -16.13 -12.17
N PHE A 210 -30.53 -15.18 -12.04
CA PHE A 210 -30.22 -14.52 -10.77
C PHE A 210 -31.47 -13.79 -10.24
N LYS A 211 -32.12 -12.97 -11.07
CA LYS A 211 -33.34 -12.24 -10.70
C LYS A 211 -34.46 -13.16 -10.29
N ALA A 212 -34.61 -14.29 -10.98
CA ALA A 212 -35.64 -15.29 -10.64
C ALA A 212 -35.42 -15.92 -9.25
N LYS A 213 -34.15 -16.11 -8.82
CA LYS A 213 -33.84 -16.70 -7.52
C LYS A 213 -33.86 -15.67 -6.39
N TYR A 214 -33.24 -14.51 -6.58
CA TYR A 214 -32.99 -13.54 -5.51
C TYR A 214 -33.91 -12.33 -5.52
N GLY A 215 -34.67 -12.11 -6.59
CA GLY A 215 -35.68 -11.04 -6.69
C GLY A 215 -35.15 -9.67 -7.07
N TYR A 216 -33.82 -9.52 -7.31
CA TYR A 216 -33.21 -8.29 -7.77
C TYR A 216 -32.17 -8.54 -8.88
N ASP A 217 -31.70 -7.48 -9.53
CA ASP A 217 -30.84 -7.61 -10.70
C ASP A 217 -29.39 -7.96 -10.31
N LEU A 218 -28.73 -8.86 -11.07
CA LEU A 218 -27.32 -9.14 -10.97
C LEU A 218 -26.51 -7.88 -11.31
N GLY A 219 -25.71 -7.40 -10.37
CA GLY A 219 -24.90 -6.18 -10.50
C GLY A 219 -23.86 -6.07 -9.38
N VAL A 220 -23.24 -4.89 -9.27
CA VAL A 220 -22.28 -4.62 -8.19
C VAL A 220 -22.99 -4.67 -6.83
N PRO A 221 -22.55 -5.54 -5.90
CA PRO A 221 -23.18 -5.66 -4.58
C PRO A 221 -22.94 -4.40 -3.74
N LEU A 222 -23.99 -3.90 -3.08
CA LEU A 222 -23.87 -2.77 -2.16
C LEU A 222 -23.50 -3.20 -0.74
N ASN A 223 -23.81 -4.45 -0.38
CA ASN A 223 -23.55 -5.01 0.95
C ASN A 223 -23.10 -6.48 0.86
N TRP A 224 -22.69 -7.02 1.99
CA TRP A 224 -22.19 -8.39 2.08
C TRP A 224 -23.26 -9.44 1.81
N SER A 225 -24.52 -9.17 2.11
CA SER A 225 -25.62 -10.08 1.77
C SER A 225 -25.74 -10.27 0.26
N ALA A 226 -25.71 -9.18 -0.50
CA ALA A 226 -25.72 -9.24 -1.96
C ALA A 226 -24.45 -9.90 -2.54
N TYR A 227 -23.29 -9.65 -1.93
CA TYR A 227 -22.06 -10.34 -2.31
C TYR A 227 -22.18 -11.86 -2.12
N GLU A 228 -22.74 -12.30 -0.99
CA GLU A 228 -22.96 -13.72 -0.68
C GLU A 228 -23.95 -14.37 -1.65
N ASP A 229 -25.07 -13.69 -1.97
CA ASP A 229 -26.04 -14.17 -2.98
C ASP A 229 -25.35 -14.39 -4.34
N ILE A 230 -24.48 -13.48 -4.77
CA ILE A 230 -23.73 -13.61 -6.02
C ILE A 230 -22.72 -14.77 -5.93
N ALA A 231 -22.04 -14.90 -4.78
CA ALA A 231 -21.08 -15.98 -4.55
C ALA A 231 -21.74 -17.35 -4.62
N GLU A 232 -22.86 -17.53 -3.94
CA GLU A 232 -23.69 -18.73 -3.99
C GLU A 232 -24.19 -19.01 -5.42
N PHE A 233 -24.73 -17.99 -6.09
CA PHE A 233 -25.26 -18.14 -7.43
C PHE A 233 -24.24 -18.72 -8.42
N PHE A 234 -23.05 -18.17 -8.48
CA PHE A 234 -22.04 -18.69 -9.40
C PHE A 234 -21.53 -20.07 -8.99
N THR A 235 -21.36 -20.33 -7.71
CA THR A 235 -20.81 -21.60 -7.21
C THR A 235 -21.82 -22.74 -7.28
N ASP A 236 -23.06 -22.51 -6.82
CA ASP A 236 -24.04 -23.58 -6.58
C ASP A 236 -25.08 -23.71 -7.68
N ASP A 237 -25.45 -22.60 -8.37
CA ASP A 237 -26.47 -22.63 -9.41
C ASP A 237 -25.88 -22.66 -10.83
N VAL A 238 -24.88 -21.81 -11.12
CA VAL A 238 -24.23 -21.75 -12.44
C VAL A 238 -23.25 -22.90 -12.61
N LYS A 239 -22.36 -23.12 -11.65
CA LYS A 239 -21.36 -24.20 -11.53
C LYS A 239 -20.30 -24.23 -12.62
N THR A 240 -20.68 -23.96 -13.87
CA THR A 240 -19.75 -24.00 -15.02
C THR A 240 -20.02 -22.87 -16.01
N ILE A 241 -18.97 -22.33 -16.58
CA ILE A 241 -19.00 -21.41 -17.73
C ILE A 241 -18.11 -22.01 -18.82
N ASP A 242 -18.67 -22.17 -20.00
CA ASP A 242 -17.98 -22.75 -21.17
C ASP A 242 -17.29 -24.09 -20.85
N GLY A 243 -17.98 -24.93 -20.06
CA GLY A 243 -17.51 -26.26 -19.65
C GLY A 243 -16.45 -26.27 -18.55
N LYS A 244 -16.07 -25.13 -18.00
CA LYS A 244 -15.11 -25.01 -16.88
C LYS A 244 -15.82 -24.64 -15.59
N PRO A 245 -15.38 -25.14 -14.43
CA PRO A 245 -15.91 -24.73 -13.13
C PRO A 245 -15.83 -23.22 -12.95
N ILE A 246 -16.85 -22.64 -12.30
CA ILE A 246 -16.87 -21.24 -11.90
C ILE A 246 -17.15 -21.15 -10.41
N TYR A 247 -16.41 -20.33 -9.71
CA TYR A 247 -16.54 -20.06 -8.29
C TYR A 247 -16.96 -18.61 -8.07
N GLY A 248 -17.81 -18.39 -7.10
CA GLY A 248 -18.34 -17.07 -6.79
C GLY A 248 -17.45 -16.22 -5.89
N HIS A 249 -16.34 -16.77 -5.42
CA HIS A 249 -15.40 -16.08 -4.52
C HIS A 249 -13.98 -16.60 -4.73
N MET A 250 -12.99 -15.78 -4.40
CA MET A 250 -11.59 -16.17 -4.28
C MET A 250 -10.94 -15.44 -3.11
N ASP A 251 -10.16 -16.18 -2.35
CA ASP A 251 -9.34 -15.67 -1.27
C ASP A 251 -8.19 -16.65 -0.98
N TYR A 252 -7.42 -16.44 0.10
CA TYR A 252 -6.36 -17.34 0.53
C TYR A 252 -6.38 -17.54 2.05
N GLY A 253 -5.92 -18.70 2.53
CA GLY A 253 -6.09 -19.08 3.93
C GLY A 253 -4.90 -19.80 4.57
N LYS A 254 -3.78 -19.92 3.86
CA LYS A 254 -2.58 -20.57 4.39
C LYS A 254 -2.06 -19.83 5.62
N LYS A 255 -1.61 -20.57 6.61
CA LYS A 255 -0.95 -20.04 7.81
C LYS A 255 0.39 -19.41 7.44
N ASP A 256 0.36 -18.14 7.07
CA ASP A 256 1.46 -17.37 6.52
C ASP A 256 1.32 -15.90 6.97
N PRO A 257 2.40 -15.12 7.09
CA PRO A 257 2.33 -13.72 7.51
C PRO A 257 1.34 -12.86 6.71
N SER A 258 1.20 -13.10 5.41
CA SER A 258 0.26 -12.36 4.55
C SER A 258 -1.22 -12.51 4.97
N LEU A 259 -1.56 -13.57 5.68
CA LEU A 259 -2.92 -13.79 6.18
C LEU A 259 -3.35 -12.74 7.23
N GLY A 260 -2.40 -12.18 7.97
CA GLY A 260 -2.65 -11.09 8.91
C GLY A 260 -3.13 -9.84 8.17
N TRP A 261 -2.37 -9.36 7.22
CA TRP A 261 -2.72 -8.19 6.39
C TRP A 261 -4.04 -8.40 5.66
N ARG A 262 -4.24 -9.59 5.12
CA ARG A 262 -5.46 -9.91 4.38
C ARG A 262 -6.70 -9.57 5.18
N PHE A 263 -6.72 -9.90 6.46
CA PHE A 263 -7.88 -9.71 7.28
C PHE A 263 -7.99 -8.28 7.81
N THR A 264 -6.89 -7.69 8.28
CA THR A 264 -6.86 -6.31 8.78
C THR A 264 -7.12 -5.29 7.68
N ASP A 265 -6.64 -5.54 6.46
CA ASP A 265 -6.64 -4.56 5.39
C ASP A 265 -8.03 -4.23 4.79
N ALA A 266 -8.95 -5.16 4.86
CA ALA A 266 -10.25 -4.92 4.24
C ALA A 266 -11.43 -5.33 5.13
N TRP A 267 -11.36 -6.54 5.68
CA TRP A 267 -12.52 -7.19 6.25
C TRP A 267 -13.07 -6.50 7.49
N LEU A 268 -12.20 -6.03 8.38
CA LEU A 268 -12.64 -5.37 9.62
C LEU A 268 -13.34 -4.04 9.34
N SER A 269 -12.73 -3.15 8.55
CA SER A 269 -13.34 -1.84 8.29
C SER A 269 -14.57 -1.94 7.40
N MET A 270 -14.60 -2.83 6.40
CA MET A 270 -15.81 -3.08 5.61
C MET A 270 -16.94 -3.66 6.44
N ALA A 271 -16.64 -4.48 7.45
CA ALA A 271 -17.65 -4.97 8.40
C ALA A 271 -18.21 -3.87 9.31
N GLY A 272 -17.48 -2.77 9.50
CA GLY A 272 -17.89 -1.65 10.32
C GLY A 272 -17.22 -1.56 11.69
N THR A 273 -16.03 -2.13 11.85
CA THR A 273 -15.25 -2.00 13.11
C THR A 273 -14.59 -0.63 13.23
N ALA A 274 -14.23 0.01 12.12
CA ALA A 274 -13.67 1.36 12.10
C ALA A 274 -14.77 2.40 12.22
N ASP A 275 -14.71 3.24 13.24
CA ASP A 275 -15.72 4.25 13.52
C ASP A 275 -15.07 5.60 13.83
N ILE A 276 -15.45 6.62 13.10
CA ILE A 276 -14.97 7.98 13.28
C ILE A 276 -15.77 8.78 14.32
N GLY A 277 -16.83 8.22 14.88
CA GLY A 277 -17.79 8.90 15.77
C GLY A 277 -17.83 8.36 17.20
N ILE A 278 -16.88 7.53 17.63
CA ILE A 278 -16.92 6.93 18.97
C ILE A 278 -16.57 7.99 20.03
N PRO A 279 -17.42 8.18 21.05
CA PRO A 279 -17.09 9.01 22.21
C PRO A 279 -15.88 8.46 22.99
N ASN A 280 -15.16 9.34 23.69
CA ASN A 280 -14.06 8.99 24.59
C ASN A 280 -12.84 8.31 23.96
N GLY A 281 -12.57 8.56 22.69
CA GLY A 281 -11.37 8.07 22.02
C GLY A 281 -11.43 8.30 20.52
N MET A 282 -10.29 8.13 19.88
CA MET A 282 -10.23 8.09 18.42
C MET A 282 -10.90 6.79 17.93
N PRO A 283 -11.38 6.78 16.70
CA PRO A 283 -11.88 5.56 16.08
C PRO A 283 -10.84 4.45 16.17
N VAL A 284 -11.29 3.23 16.21
CA VAL A 284 -10.40 2.07 15.99
C VAL A 284 -10.03 2.02 14.51
N ASP A 285 -8.81 1.61 14.23
CA ASP A 285 -8.38 1.29 12.87
C ASP A 285 -8.74 -0.17 12.52
N GLU A 286 -8.27 -0.62 11.39
CA GLU A 286 -8.44 -2.00 10.92
C GLU A 286 -7.87 -3.07 11.86
N TRP A 287 -7.03 -2.67 12.81
CA TRP A 287 -6.50 -3.56 13.86
C TRP A 287 -7.41 -3.66 15.08
N GLY A 288 -8.44 -2.84 15.15
CA GLY A 288 -9.34 -2.78 16.29
C GLY A 288 -8.74 -2.09 17.52
N ILE A 289 -7.64 -1.35 17.37
CA ILE A 289 -6.98 -0.66 18.48
C ILE A 289 -7.58 0.74 18.67
N ARG A 290 -8.10 1.01 19.85
CA ARG A 290 -8.54 2.35 20.21
C ARG A 290 -7.39 3.18 20.79
N VAL A 291 -7.38 4.46 20.48
CA VAL A 291 -6.43 5.44 21.05
C VAL A 291 -7.14 6.54 21.83
N SER A 292 -6.38 7.35 22.56
CA SER A 292 -6.84 8.56 23.24
C SER A 292 -7.39 9.60 22.24
N PRO A 293 -8.21 10.59 22.71
CA PRO A 293 -8.80 11.61 21.84
C PRO A 293 -7.81 12.45 21.04
N ASP A 294 -6.57 12.57 21.50
CA ASP A 294 -5.47 13.23 20.78
C ASP A 294 -4.87 12.38 19.64
N GLY A 295 -5.33 11.14 19.49
CA GLY A 295 -4.87 10.22 18.46
C GLY A 295 -3.50 9.62 18.72
N CYS A 296 -2.95 9.77 19.93
CA CYS A 296 -1.56 9.43 20.19
C CYS A 296 -1.38 8.13 21.01
N THR A 297 -2.12 7.96 22.10
CA THR A 297 -1.90 6.89 23.08
C THR A 297 -2.83 5.71 22.85
N PRO A 298 -2.32 4.50 22.52
CA PRO A 298 -3.14 3.29 22.46
C PRO A 298 -3.76 2.93 23.81
N LEU A 299 -5.06 2.60 23.83
CA LEU A 299 -5.87 2.40 25.03
C LEU A 299 -6.43 0.99 25.19
N GLY A 300 -6.41 0.16 24.16
CA GLY A 300 -6.86 -1.22 24.22
C GLY A 300 -7.26 -1.79 22.87
N ALA A 301 -7.07 -3.10 22.71
CA ALA A 301 -7.51 -3.90 21.57
C ALA A 301 -8.81 -4.65 21.87
N SER A 302 -8.91 -5.28 23.05
CA SER A 302 -10.11 -6.01 23.44
C SER A 302 -11.31 -5.09 23.75
N THR A 303 -12.51 -5.61 23.53
CA THR A 303 -13.76 -4.91 23.89
C THR A 303 -13.85 -4.64 25.38
N SER A 304 -13.24 -5.48 26.22
CA SER A 304 -13.17 -5.25 27.68
C SER A 304 -12.29 -4.03 28.07
N ARG A 305 -11.50 -3.53 27.13
CA ARG A 305 -10.67 -2.33 27.31
C ARG A 305 -11.06 -1.20 26.35
N GLY A 306 -12.21 -1.32 25.70
CA GLY A 306 -12.74 -0.30 24.80
C GLY A 306 -12.25 -0.37 23.36
N GLY A 307 -11.48 -1.39 22.99
CA GLY A 307 -11.11 -1.69 21.62
C GLY A 307 -12.21 -2.43 20.85
N ALA A 308 -11.89 -2.90 19.66
CA ALA A 308 -12.83 -3.57 18.77
C ALA A 308 -12.29 -4.87 18.12
N THR A 309 -11.10 -5.32 18.49
CA THR A 309 -10.47 -6.51 17.87
C THR A 309 -11.35 -7.77 17.99
N ASN A 310 -12.07 -7.95 19.11
CA ASN A 310 -13.04 -9.02 19.30
C ASN A 310 -14.48 -8.51 19.40
N SER A 311 -14.81 -7.41 18.75
CA SER A 311 -16.16 -6.88 18.67
C SER A 311 -17.08 -7.80 17.86
N PRO A 312 -18.41 -7.68 18.00
CA PRO A 312 -19.36 -8.41 17.15
C PRO A 312 -19.10 -8.22 15.65
N ALA A 313 -18.72 -7.02 15.21
CA ALA A 313 -18.37 -6.74 13.83
C ALA A 313 -17.12 -7.51 13.37
N ALA A 314 -16.08 -7.55 14.20
CA ALA A 314 -14.84 -8.27 13.89
C ALA A 314 -15.05 -9.79 13.84
N VAL A 315 -15.81 -10.34 14.78
CA VAL A 315 -16.18 -11.76 14.79
C VAL A 315 -17.02 -12.13 13.58
N TYR A 316 -17.97 -11.27 13.20
CA TYR A 316 -18.79 -11.45 11.99
C TYR A 316 -17.90 -11.43 10.73
N ALA A 317 -16.96 -10.50 10.65
CA ALA A 317 -16.02 -10.41 9.53
C ALA A 317 -15.23 -11.72 9.37
N LEU A 318 -14.64 -12.23 10.45
CA LEU A 318 -13.89 -13.49 10.41
C LEU A 318 -14.80 -14.70 10.08
N THR A 319 -16.03 -14.69 10.56
CA THR A 319 -17.01 -15.73 10.22
C THR A 319 -17.28 -15.76 8.71
N LYS A 320 -17.57 -14.59 8.11
CA LYS A 320 -17.81 -14.49 6.67
C LYS A 320 -16.58 -14.80 5.83
N TYR A 321 -15.40 -14.37 6.27
CA TYR A 321 -14.14 -14.70 5.61
C TYR A 321 -13.92 -16.22 5.49
N VAL A 322 -14.07 -16.93 6.60
CA VAL A 322 -13.91 -18.37 6.66
C VAL A 322 -15.01 -19.09 5.86
N ASP A 323 -16.27 -18.67 6.03
CA ASP A 323 -17.42 -19.29 5.38
C ASP A 323 -17.37 -19.15 3.87
N TRP A 324 -17.11 -17.94 3.34
CA TRP A 324 -17.09 -17.72 1.91
C TRP A 324 -15.95 -18.45 1.23
N MET A 325 -14.77 -18.48 1.88
CA MET A 325 -13.64 -19.24 1.36
C MET A 325 -13.93 -20.74 1.29
N LYS A 326 -14.60 -21.30 2.29
CA LYS A 326 -14.95 -22.74 2.33
C LYS A 326 -16.09 -23.11 1.39
N LYS A 327 -17.08 -22.21 1.22
CA LYS A 327 -18.29 -22.51 0.47
C LYS A 327 -18.17 -22.16 -1.01
N TYR A 328 -17.54 -21.02 -1.34
CA TYR A 328 -17.64 -20.37 -2.64
C TYR A 328 -16.33 -20.17 -3.39
N ALA A 329 -15.20 -20.52 -2.79
CA ALA A 329 -13.88 -20.47 -3.43
C ALA A 329 -13.42 -21.88 -3.87
N PRO A 330 -12.39 -21.97 -4.76
CA PRO A 330 -11.71 -23.23 -5.01
C PRO A 330 -11.21 -23.86 -3.72
N LYS A 331 -11.28 -25.17 -3.58
CA LYS A 331 -10.90 -25.89 -2.35
C LYS A 331 -9.46 -25.64 -1.92
N GLU A 332 -8.60 -25.39 -2.89
CA GLU A 332 -7.18 -25.11 -2.71
C GLU A 332 -6.92 -23.75 -2.06
N ALA A 333 -7.88 -22.83 -2.11
CA ALA A 333 -7.77 -21.46 -1.59
C ALA A 333 -7.35 -21.42 -0.12
N THR A 334 -7.87 -22.32 0.71
CA THR A 334 -7.51 -22.40 2.13
C THR A 334 -6.05 -22.75 2.39
N GLY A 335 -5.35 -23.31 1.40
CA GLY A 335 -3.94 -23.67 1.46
C GLY A 335 -3.00 -22.74 0.70
N MET A 336 -3.52 -21.67 0.11
CA MET A 336 -2.75 -20.71 -0.70
C MET A 336 -2.25 -19.54 0.14
N THR A 337 -1.09 -19.01 -0.26
CA THR A 337 -0.57 -17.70 0.15
C THR A 337 -1.12 -16.60 -0.76
N PHE A 338 -0.86 -15.33 -0.41
CA PHE A 338 -1.15 -14.18 -1.27
C PHE A 338 -0.60 -14.34 -2.70
N GLY A 339 0.67 -14.69 -2.83
CA GLY A 339 1.32 -14.85 -4.14
C GLY A 339 0.76 -16.02 -4.97
N GLU A 340 0.28 -17.08 -4.32
CA GLU A 340 -0.35 -18.23 -5.01
C GLU A 340 -1.79 -17.92 -5.44
N ALA A 341 -2.52 -17.13 -4.66
CA ALA A 341 -3.91 -16.75 -4.91
C ALA A 341 -4.06 -15.67 -6.00
N GLY A 342 -3.14 -14.72 -6.07
CA GLY A 342 -3.20 -13.58 -6.97
C GLY A 342 -3.45 -13.91 -8.44
N PRO A 343 -2.75 -14.89 -9.05
CA PRO A 343 -2.94 -15.27 -10.46
C PRO A 343 -4.22 -16.06 -10.75
N VAL A 344 -4.89 -16.64 -9.75
CA VAL A 344 -6.02 -17.55 -9.94
C VAL A 344 -7.19 -16.92 -10.70
N PRO A 345 -7.64 -15.70 -10.40
CA PRO A 345 -8.75 -15.07 -11.12
C PRO A 345 -8.49 -14.86 -12.61
N ALA A 346 -7.24 -14.70 -13.01
CA ALA A 346 -6.85 -14.54 -14.41
C ALA A 346 -7.06 -15.80 -15.25
N GLN A 347 -7.23 -16.97 -14.62
CA GLN A 347 -7.56 -18.24 -15.31
C GLN A 347 -9.02 -18.33 -15.70
N GLY A 348 -9.86 -17.38 -15.32
CA GLY A 348 -11.23 -17.25 -15.78
C GLY A 348 -12.29 -18.03 -15.00
N GLN A 349 -11.91 -18.69 -13.92
CA GLN A 349 -12.80 -19.55 -13.11
C GLN A 349 -13.39 -18.85 -11.88
N ILE A 350 -13.14 -17.56 -11.70
CA ILE A 350 -13.65 -16.76 -10.57
C ILE A 350 -14.61 -15.71 -11.13
N ALA A 351 -15.78 -15.53 -10.50
CA ALA A 351 -16.79 -14.57 -10.92
C ALA A 351 -16.64 -13.21 -10.24
N GLN A 352 -16.26 -13.19 -8.96
CA GLN A 352 -16.01 -11.97 -8.18
C GLN A 352 -15.02 -12.23 -7.05
N GLN A 353 -14.41 -11.16 -6.53
CA GLN A 353 -13.54 -11.18 -5.34
C GLN A 353 -13.41 -9.79 -4.73
N ILE A 354 -12.94 -9.74 -3.49
CA ILE A 354 -12.41 -8.53 -2.84
C ILE A 354 -10.91 -8.76 -2.71
N PHE A 355 -10.09 -7.92 -3.36
CA PHE A 355 -8.64 -8.15 -3.39
C PHE A 355 -7.87 -6.86 -3.68
N TRP A 356 -6.57 -6.83 -3.33
CA TRP A 356 -5.69 -5.74 -3.73
C TRP A 356 -5.51 -5.71 -5.24
N TYR A 357 -5.66 -4.55 -5.84
CA TYR A 357 -5.54 -4.44 -7.29
C TYR A 357 -4.12 -4.72 -7.80
N THR A 358 -3.09 -4.40 -7.02
CA THR A 358 -1.69 -4.58 -7.40
C THR A 358 -1.29 -6.03 -7.66
N ALA A 359 -1.89 -6.99 -6.96
CA ALA A 359 -1.59 -8.41 -7.15
C ALA A 359 -2.20 -9.01 -8.42
N PHE A 360 -3.11 -8.31 -9.08
CA PHE A 360 -4.02 -8.92 -10.03
C PHE A 360 -4.17 -8.12 -11.34
N THR A 361 -4.03 -6.79 -11.30
CA THR A 361 -4.28 -5.93 -12.46
C THR A 361 -3.36 -6.20 -13.65
N ALA A 362 -2.12 -6.54 -13.43
CA ALA A 362 -1.18 -6.85 -14.50
C ALA A 362 -1.63 -8.06 -15.34
N ASP A 363 -2.16 -9.10 -14.71
CA ASP A 363 -2.67 -10.29 -15.39
C ASP A 363 -4.04 -10.03 -16.04
N MET A 364 -4.84 -9.12 -15.50
CA MET A 364 -6.14 -8.75 -16.01
C MET A 364 -6.10 -8.15 -17.44
N ILE A 365 -4.98 -7.57 -17.84
CA ILE A 365 -4.77 -6.94 -19.14
C ILE A 365 -3.77 -7.69 -20.03
N LYS A 366 -3.21 -8.80 -19.57
CA LYS A 366 -2.20 -9.56 -20.29
C LYS A 366 -2.84 -10.37 -21.42
N LYS A 367 -2.45 -10.07 -22.65
CA LYS A 367 -2.95 -10.77 -23.84
C LYS A 367 -2.77 -12.28 -23.74
N GLY A 368 -3.77 -13.02 -24.20
CA GLY A 368 -3.75 -14.48 -24.23
C GLY A 368 -4.34 -15.14 -22.98
N LEU A 369 -4.61 -14.38 -21.93
CA LEU A 369 -5.35 -14.91 -20.77
C LEU A 369 -6.87 -14.92 -21.03
N PRO A 370 -7.61 -15.90 -20.47
CA PRO A 370 -9.06 -16.06 -20.69
C PRO A 370 -9.91 -14.84 -20.30
N VAL A 371 -9.35 -13.98 -19.46
CA VAL A 371 -10.04 -12.80 -18.91
C VAL A 371 -9.75 -11.50 -19.69
N VAL A 372 -9.10 -11.60 -20.84
CA VAL A 372 -8.76 -10.47 -21.71
C VAL A 372 -9.42 -10.67 -23.08
N ASN A 373 -10.08 -9.63 -23.58
CA ASN A 373 -10.67 -9.63 -24.92
C ASN A 373 -9.59 -9.47 -26.00
N ASP A 374 -9.90 -9.81 -27.25
CA ASP A 374 -8.97 -9.73 -28.39
C ASP A 374 -8.44 -8.29 -28.61
N ASP A 375 -9.24 -7.28 -28.31
CA ASP A 375 -8.88 -5.87 -28.39
C ASP A 375 -7.98 -5.40 -27.21
N GLY A 376 -7.70 -6.30 -26.26
CA GLY A 376 -6.90 -6.03 -25.07
C GLY A 376 -7.66 -5.39 -23.91
N THR A 377 -8.99 -5.28 -23.99
CA THR A 377 -9.81 -4.83 -22.87
C THR A 377 -10.03 -5.95 -21.86
N PRO A 378 -10.02 -5.67 -20.54
CA PRO A 378 -10.25 -6.68 -19.51
C PRO A 378 -11.74 -7.05 -19.41
N LYS A 379 -11.99 -8.33 -19.11
CA LYS A 379 -13.33 -8.82 -18.72
C LYS A 379 -13.65 -8.53 -17.26
N TRP A 380 -12.64 -8.21 -16.47
CA TRP A 380 -12.76 -7.78 -15.09
C TRP A 380 -12.97 -6.28 -14.97
N ARG A 381 -13.77 -5.87 -14.00
CA ARG A 381 -13.88 -4.47 -13.57
C ARG A 381 -13.84 -4.39 -12.06
N MET A 382 -13.34 -3.26 -11.56
CA MET A 382 -13.34 -2.93 -10.14
C MET A 382 -14.50 -1.99 -9.80
N ALA A 383 -14.91 -2.04 -8.54
CA ALA A 383 -15.85 -1.13 -7.91
C ALA A 383 -15.48 -0.97 -6.43
N PRO A 384 -16.05 0.00 -5.72
CA PRO A 384 -15.94 0.07 -4.27
C PRO A 384 -16.40 -1.23 -3.60
N GLY A 385 -15.74 -1.63 -2.50
CA GLY A 385 -16.10 -2.82 -1.73
C GLY A 385 -17.52 -2.72 -1.14
N PRO A 386 -18.25 -3.84 -1.06
CA PRO A 386 -19.54 -3.88 -0.39
C PRO A 386 -19.38 -3.75 1.13
N ASN A 387 -20.34 -3.10 1.79
CA ASN A 387 -20.32 -2.90 3.22
C ASN A 387 -20.96 -4.05 4.00
N GLY A 388 -20.39 -4.40 5.15
CA GLY A 388 -20.99 -5.31 6.10
C GLY A 388 -22.06 -4.62 6.98
N PRO A 389 -22.77 -5.43 7.81
CA PRO A 389 -23.97 -4.97 8.52
C PRO A 389 -23.71 -3.97 9.65
N TYR A 390 -22.49 -3.89 10.14
CA TYR A 390 -22.13 -2.95 11.20
C TYR A 390 -21.62 -1.61 10.66
N TRP A 391 -21.40 -1.52 9.34
CA TRP A 391 -20.98 -0.27 8.70
C TRP A 391 -22.09 0.77 8.73
N LYS A 392 -21.74 2.02 9.03
CA LYS A 392 -22.64 3.17 8.98
C LYS A 392 -22.16 4.20 7.97
N GLN A 393 -23.09 4.98 7.46
CA GLN A 393 -22.74 6.13 6.63
C GLN A 393 -21.77 7.06 7.37
N GLY A 394 -20.70 7.44 6.73
CA GLY A 394 -19.62 8.26 7.30
C GLY A 394 -18.48 7.47 7.92
N MET A 395 -18.59 6.14 8.07
CA MET A 395 -17.41 5.32 8.34
C MET A 395 -16.54 5.21 7.10
N GLN A 396 -15.27 4.99 7.31
CA GLN A 396 -14.35 4.67 6.24
C GLN A 396 -14.53 3.21 5.83
N ASN A 397 -14.37 2.96 4.55
CA ASN A 397 -14.68 1.67 3.94
C ASN A 397 -13.41 1.02 3.39
N GLY A 398 -13.13 -0.19 3.85
CA GLY A 398 -11.99 -0.95 3.36
C GLY A 398 -10.65 -0.40 3.81
N TYR A 399 -9.62 -0.83 3.12
CA TYR A 399 -8.23 -0.55 3.39
C TYR A 399 -7.57 0.07 2.15
N GLN A 400 -6.82 1.10 2.39
CA GLN A 400 -5.86 1.62 1.45
C GLN A 400 -4.52 1.79 2.17
N ASP A 401 -3.47 1.29 1.56
CA ASP A 401 -2.11 1.44 2.02
C ASP A 401 -1.27 2.19 0.99
N VAL A 402 -0.14 2.68 1.45
CA VAL A 402 0.82 3.43 0.64
C VAL A 402 2.21 2.91 0.93
N GLY A 403 2.78 2.15 0.01
CA GLY A 403 4.21 1.87 0.03
C GLY A 403 4.96 3.20 -0.08
N SER A 404 5.88 3.46 0.84
CA SER A 404 6.39 4.82 1.04
C SER A 404 7.87 4.86 1.40
N TRP A 405 8.56 5.83 0.83
CA TRP A 405 9.96 6.10 1.17
C TRP A 405 10.10 6.55 2.62
N THR A 406 10.90 5.80 3.36
CA THR A 406 11.17 5.96 4.79
C THR A 406 12.67 6.07 5.02
N PHE A 407 13.10 6.99 5.89
CA PHE A 407 14.51 7.27 6.17
C PHE A 407 14.77 7.30 7.67
N PHE A 408 15.94 6.84 8.10
CA PHE A 408 16.33 6.96 9.49
C PHE A 408 16.76 8.39 9.82
N ASP A 409 16.31 8.90 10.96
CA ASP A 409 16.72 10.23 11.44
C ASP A 409 18.22 10.30 11.71
N LYS A 410 18.75 9.31 12.47
CA LYS A 410 20.16 9.20 12.79
C LYS A 410 20.88 8.29 11.78
N HIS A 411 21.19 8.83 10.62
CA HIS A 411 21.98 8.19 9.58
C HIS A 411 22.99 9.20 9.03
N ASP A 412 23.99 8.74 8.27
CA ASP A 412 24.91 9.66 7.59
C ASP A 412 24.15 10.70 6.78
N GLU A 413 24.38 11.99 7.05
CA GLU A 413 23.59 13.09 6.48
C GLU A 413 23.70 13.16 4.95
N ASN A 414 24.89 12.85 4.38
CA ASN A 414 25.10 12.90 2.94
C ASN A 414 24.46 11.68 2.25
N LYS A 415 24.53 10.50 2.85
CA LYS A 415 23.86 9.29 2.38
C LYS A 415 22.35 9.43 2.45
N LYS A 416 21.82 9.95 3.55
CA LYS A 416 20.41 10.26 3.71
C LYS A 416 19.91 11.27 2.67
N ALA A 417 20.68 12.32 2.40
CA ALA A 417 20.36 13.29 1.37
C ALA A 417 20.36 12.66 -0.05
N ALA A 418 21.29 11.74 -0.32
CA ALA A 418 21.34 11.04 -1.61
C ALA A 418 20.16 10.05 -1.78
N ALA A 419 19.78 9.33 -0.73
CA ALA A 419 18.59 8.48 -0.74
C ALA A 419 17.30 9.30 -0.91
N TRP A 420 17.22 10.45 -0.23
CA TRP A 420 16.13 11.41 -0.42
C TRP A 420 16.07 11.95 -1.86
N LEU A 421 17.23 12.22 -2.47
CA LEU A 421 17.30 12.65 -3.87
C LEU A 421 16.77 11.57 -4.82
N TYR A 422 17.14 10.30 -4.60
CA TYR A 422 16.66 9.18 -5.39
C TYR A 422 15.15 8.95 -5.20
N ALA A 423 14.63 9.00 -3.98
CA ALA A 423 13.21 8.89 -3.71
C ALA A 423 12.39 9.96 -4.45
N GLN A 424 12.89 11.20 -4.46
CA GLN A 424 12.26 12.27 -5.23
C GLN A 424 12.35 12.04 -6.73
N PHE A 425 13.44 11.48 -7.23
CA PHE A 425 13.61 11.18 -8.67
C PHE A 425 12.59 10.15 -9.15
N VAL A 426 12.39 9.05 -8.42
CA VAL A 426 11.45 7.99 -8.82
C VAL A 426 9.99 8.42 -8.65
N THR A 427 9.74 9.48 -7.88
CA THR A 427 8.40 10.05 -7.66
C THR A 427 8.20 11.42 -8.34
N ALA A 428 9.21 11.90 -9.08
CA ALA A 428 9.18 13.19 -9.79
C ALA A 428 8.06 13.24 -10.84
N LYS A 429 7.54 14.43 -11.15
CA LYS A 429 6.51 14.60 -12.21
C LYS A 429 7.00 14.15 -13.59
N THR A 430 8.32 14.17 -13.83
CA THR A 430 8.91 13.60 -15.04
C THR A 430 8.71 12.09 -15.16
N THR A 431 8.81 11.34 -14.06
CA THR A 431 8.86 9.87 -14.05
C THR A 431 7.57 9.21 -13.57
N SER A 432 6.78 9.88 -12.72
CA SER A 432 5.68 9.30 -11.96
C SER A 432 4.54 8.75 -12.85
N LEU A 433 4.17 9.46 -13.93
CA LEU A 433 3.10 8.98 -14.81
C LEU A 433 3.50 7.72 -15.56
N LYS A 434 4.75 7.63 -16.03
CA LYS A 434 5.27 6.40 -16.67
C LYS A 434 5.32 5.26 -15.66
N LYS A 435 5.79 5.52 -14.44
CA LYS A 435 5.79 4.54 -13.34
C LYS A 435 4.39 4.06 -13.03
N THR A 436 3.42 4.98 -12.92
CA THR A 436 2.00 4.67 -12.76
C THR A 436 1.47 3.72 -13.84
N ILE A 437 1.83 3.95 -15.09
CA ILE A 437 1.39 3.09 -16.20
C ILE A 437 2.04 1.69 -16.13
N VAL A 438 3.29 1.60 -15.71
CA VAL A 438 4.00 0.31 -15.58
C VAL A 438 3.44 -0.51 -14.43
N GLY A 439 3.28 0.09 -13.25
CA GLY A 439 2.84 -0.61 -12.03
C GLY A 439 1.34 -0.57 -11.78
N LEU A 440 0.59 0.24 -12.53
CA LEU A 440 -0.84 0.52 -12.34
C LEU A 440 -1.18 1.05 -10.93
N THR A 441 -0.24 1.75 -10.32
CA THR A 441 -0.35 2.29 -8.97
C THR A 441 -0.07 3.80 -8.98
N PRO A 442 -1.12 4.63 -9.12
CA PRO A 442 -0.95 6.08 -9.18
C PRO A 442 -0.59 6.66 -7.81
N ILE A 443 0.31 7.64 -7.81
CA ILE A 443 0.73 8.35 -6.59
C ILE A 443 0.47 9.84 -6.63
N ARG A 444 0.09 10.40 -7.80
CA ARG A 444 -0.15 11.82 -7.99
C ARG A 444 -1.53 12.09 -8.57
N GLU A 445 -2.18 13.13 -8.07
CA GLU A 445 -3.45 13.61 -8.62
C GLU A 445 -3.28 14.04 -10.10
N SER A 446 -2.21 14.75 -10.42
CA SER A 446 -1.90 15.17 -11.78
C SER A 446 -1.74 14.00 -12.75
N ASP A 447 -1.18 12.87 -12.31
CA ASP A 447 -1.08 11.64 -13.11
C ASP A 447 -2.47 11.07 -13.40
N ILE A 448 -3.30 10.92 -12.36
CA ILE A 448 -4.67 10.40 -12.46
C ILE A 448 -5.53 11.23 -13.42
N GLN A 449 -5.37 12.55 -13.39
CA GLN A 449 -6.13 13.48 -14.24
C GLN A 449 -5.54 13.66 -15.65
N SER A 450 -4.41 13.02 -15.94
CA SER A 450 -3.72 13.17 -17.23
C SER A 450 -4.54 12.62 -18.41
N LYS A 451 -4.28 13.17 -19.60
CA LYS A 451 -4.84 12.65 -20.85
C LYS A 451 -4.43 11.21 -21.11
N ALA A 452 -3.18 10.85 -20.78
CA ALA A 452 -2.69 9.49 -20.95
C ALA A 452 -3.51 8.48 -20.15
N MET A 453 -3.81 8.77 -18.88
CA MET A 453 -4.69 7.92 -18.06
C MET A 453 -6.11 7.87 -18.60
N THR A 454 -6.64 8.98 -19.11
CA THR A 454 -7.96 9.02 -19.76
C THR A 454 -8.02 8.10 -20.98
N ASP A 455 -7.01 8.18 -21.85
CA ASP A 455 -6.93 7.35 -23.05
C ASP A 455 -6.75 5.86 -22.75
N MET A 456 -6.14 5.53 -21.61
CA MET A 456 -5.95 4.15 -21.14
C MET A 456 -7.13 3.59 -20.34
N ALA A 457 -8.04 4.44 -19.84
CA ALA A 457 -9.12 4.03 -18.94
C ALA A 457 -9.92 2.79 -19.42
N PRO A 458 -10.28 2.64 -20.72
CA PRO A 458 -10.97 1.46 -21.19
C PRO A 458 -10.23 0.14 -21.00
N LYS A 459 -8.90 0.19 -20.86
CA LYS A 459 -8.01 -0.98 -20.68
C LYS A 459 -7.63 -1.24 -19.23
N LEU A 460 -8.07 -0.41 -18.29
CA LEU A 460 -7.66 -0.48 -16.89
C LEU A 460 -8.79 -0.92 -15.93
N GLY A 461 -9.86 -1.51 -16.48
CA GLY A 461 -10.89 -2.19 -15.70
C GLY A 461 -11.59 -1.35 -14.62
N GLY A 462 -11.64 -0.01 -14.79
CA GLY A 462 -12.27 0.90 -13.81
C GLY A 462 -11.29 1.58 -12.86
N LEU A 463 -9.98 1.34 -12.98
CA LEU A 463 -8.95 1.97 -12.13
C LEU A 463 -9.01 3.50 -12.17
N VAL A 464 -9.09 4.07 -13.36
CA VAL A 464 -9.10 5.53 -13.55
C VAL A 464 -10.37 6.14 -12.97
N GLU A 465 -11.50 5.51 -13.22
CA GLU A 465 -12.81 5.93 -12.71
C GLU A 465 -12.83 5.88 -11.17
N PHE A 466 -12.28 4.83 -10.57
CA PHE A 466 -12.16 4.71 -9.12
C PHE A 466 -11.33 5.85 -8.53
N TYR A 467 -10.11 6.07 -9.05
CA TYR A 467 -9.23 7.13 -8.54
C TYR A 467 -9.76 8.55 -8.77
N ARG A 468 -10.66 8.76 -9.74
CA ARG A 468 -11.36 10.03 -9.97
C ARG A 468 -12.67 10.16 -9.21
N SER A 469 -13.14 9.10 -8.56
CA SER A 469 -14.41 9.09 -7.83
C SER A 469 -14.24 9.59 -6.39
N PRO A 470 -15.33 10.10 -5.76
CA PRO A 470 -15.35 10.40 -4.32
C PRO A 470 -15.10 9.17 -3.43
N ALA A 471 -15.35 7.95 -3.95
CA ALA A 471 -15.14 6.71 -3.18
C ALA A 471 -13.70 6.55 -2.69
N ARG A 472 -12.73 7.06 -3.45
CA ARG A 472 -11.30 6.99 -3.08
C ARG A 472 -10.98 7.56 -1.70
N VAL A 473 -11.70 8.58 -1.24
CA VAL A 473 -11.43 9.23 0.05
C VAL A 473 -12.13 8.56 1.24
N ALA A 474 -12.93 7.52 0.99
CA ALA A 474 -13.68 6.81 2.02
C ALA A 474 -12.92 5.62 2.63
N TRP A 475 -11.58 5.60 2.52
CA TRP A 475 -10.74 4.52 3.02
C TRP A 475 -10.20 4.79 4.43
N THR A 476 -10.03 3.71 5.19
CA THR A 476 -9.44 3.77 6.53
C THR A 476 -7.95 4.06 6.45
N PRO A 477 -7.43 5.07 7.15
CA PRO A 477 -5.99 5.22 7.36
C PRO A 477 -5.47 4.04 8.17
N THR A 478 -4.43 3.38 7.68
CA THR A 478 -3.92 2.14 8.27
C THR A 478 -2.82 2.40 9.29
N GLY A 479 -2.65 1.47 10.24
CA GLY A 479 -1.51 1.38 11.12
C GLY A 479 -1.26 2.54 12.09
N THR A 480 -2.04 3.62 12.03
CA THR A 480 -1.83 4.83 12.84
C THR A 480 -1.84 4.53 14.34
N ASN A 481 -2.66 3.56 14.76
CA ASN A 481 -2.83 3.17 16.15
C ASN A 481 -1.87 2.06 16.59
N VAL A 482 -1.21 1.36 15.66
CA VAL A 482 -0.38 0.19 15.93
C VAL A 482 0.95 0.60 16.59
N PRO A 483 1.19 0.22 17.86
CA PRO A 483 2.40 0.66 18.57
C PRO A 483 3.64 -0.21 18.27
N ASP A 484 3.47 -1.43 17.82
CA ASP A 484 4.52 -2.38 17.46
C ASP A 484 4.00 -3.36 16.39
N TYR A 485 4.02 -2.91 15.16
CA TYR A 485 3.47 -3.63 14.01
C TYR A 485 4.03 -5.06 13.87
N PRO A 486 5.35 -5.29 13.82
CA PRO A 486 5.86 -6.64 13.57
C PRO A 486 5.44 -7.66 14.63
N LYS A 487 5.29 -7.18 15.88
CA LYS A 487 4.86 -8.04 16.99
C LYS A 487 3.38 -8.37 16.94
N LEU A 488 2.55 -7.37 16.65
CA LEU A 488 1.11 -7.52 16.58
C LEU A 488 0.68 -8.29 15.33
N ALA A 489 1.31 -8.05 14.18
CA ALA A 489 1.03 -8.78 12.93
C ALA A 489 1.18 -10.30 13.09
N GLN A 490 2.19 -10.76 13.86
CA GLN A 490 2.35 -12.19 14.15
C GLN A 490 1.16 -12.78 14.88
N LEU A 491 0.48 -12.01 15.72
CA LEU A 491 -0.71 -12.49 16.44
C LEU A 491 -1.90 -12.62 15.50
N TRP A 492 -2.06 -11.67 14.57
CA TRP A 492 -3.14 -11.69 13.60
C TRP A 492 -3.12 -12.95 12.75
N TRP A 493 -2.05 -13.21 12.02
CA TRP A 493 -2.06 -14.34 11.10
C TRP A 493 -2.15 -15.70 11.81
N LYS A 494 -1.62 -15.81 13.03
CA LYS A 494 -1.75 -17.03 13.84
C LYS A 494 -3.20 -17.30 14.25
N ASN A 495 -3.90 -16.27 14.73
CA ASN A 495 -5.27 -16.41 15.20
C ASN A 495 -6.29 -16.54 14.05
N VAL A 496 -6.08 -15.81 12.93
CA VAL A 496 -6.92 -16.01 11.74
C VAL A 496 -6.77 -17.43 11.19
N ALA A 497 -5.54 -17.95 11.11
CA ALA A 497 -5.27 -19.29 10.59
C ALA A 497 -6.00 -20.39 11.39
N VAL A 498 -6.06 -20.31 12.72
CA VAL A 498 -6.76 -21.35 13.53
C VAL A 498 -8.30 -21.31 13.34
N ALA A 499 -8.85 -20.17 12.94
CA ALA A 499 -10.25 -20.09 12.51
C ALA A 499 -10.46 -20.68 11.10
N VAL A 500 -9.54 -20.41 10.17
CA VAL A 500 -9.56 -20.98 8.81
C VAL A 500 -9.49 -22.52 8.87
N THR A 501 -8.60 -23.07 9.67
CA THR A 501 -8.46 -24.54 9.85
C THR A 501 -9.62 -25.16 10.62
N GLY A 502 -10.38 -24.36 11.38
CA GLY A 502 -11.48 -24.85 12.23
C GLY A 502 -11.03 -25.36 13.60
N GLU A 503 -9.77 -25.11 13.98
CA GLU A 503 -9.26 -25.45 15.32
C GLU A 503 -9.96 -24.63 16.42
N LYS A 504 -10.33 -23.38 16.10
CA LYS A 504 -11.11 -22.47 16.95
C LYS A 504 -12.28 -21.88 16.17
N THR A 505 -13.36 -21.57 16.87
CA THR A 505 -14.42 -20.74 16.29
C THR A 505 -13.90 -19.32 16.03
N PRO A 506 -14.49 -18.55 15.10
CA PRO A 506 -14.14 -17.15 14.89
C PRO A 506 -14.17 -16.32 16.20
N GLN A 507 -15.18 -16.52 17.06
CA GLN A 507 -15.24 -15.85 18.37
C GLN A 507 -14.03 -16.19 19.24
N GLN A 508 -13.71 -17.48 19.41
CA GLN A 508 -12.58 -17.91 20.21
C GLN A 508 -11.23 -17.39 19.67
N ALA A 509 -11.09 -17.36 18.34
CA ALA A 509 -9.89 -16.84 17.69
C ALA A 509 -9.72 -15.34 17.95
N MET A 510 -10.80 -14.56 17.80
CA MET A 510 -10.75 -13.10 18.01
C MET A 510 -10.61 -12.74 19.50
N ASP A 511 -11.22 -13.48 20.42
CA ASP A 511 -11.04 -13.27 21.86
C ASP A 511 -9.59 -13.52 22.28
N ASN A 512 -9.00 -14.59 21.78
CA ASN A 512 -7.60 -14.92 22.04
C ASN A 512 -6.65 -13.84 21.46
N LEU A 513 -6.90 -13.42 20.24
CA LEU A 513 -6.12 -12.37 19.57
C LEU A 513 -6.17 -11.05 20.37
N ALA A 514 -7.36 -10.60 20.75
CA ALA A 514 -7.55 -9.36 21.49
C ALA A 514 -6.82 -9.36 22.84
N GLU A 515 -6.87 -10.48 23.57
CA GLU A 515 -6.14 -10.63 24.83
C GLU A 515 -4.62 -10.64 24.62
N GLU A 516 -4.12 -11.34 23.61
CA GLU A 516 -2.68 -11.36 23.28
C GLU A 516 -2.19 -9.96 22.85
N MET A 517 -2.97 -9.21 22.09
CA MET A 517 -2.65 -7.82 21.72
C MET A 517 -2.59 -6.91 22.96
N ASP A 518 -3.55 -7.00 23.86
CA ASP A 518 -3.53 -6.23 25.12
C ASP A 518 -2.31 -6.60 25.99
N GLN A 519 -1.87 -7.85 26.00
CA GLN A 519 -0.64 -8.27 26.69
C GLN A 519 0.62 -7.66 26.07
N VAL A 520 0.68 -7.56 24.73
CA VAL A 520 1.78 -6.85 24.06
C VAL A 520 1.78 -5.37 24.46
N MET A 521 0.64 -4.71 24.38
CA MET A 521 0.53 -3.29 24.77
C MET A 521 0.90 -3.07 26.25
N ALA A 522 0.51 -3.97 27.17
CA ALA A 522 0.90 -3.88 28.58
C ALA A 522 2.42 -4.04 28.78
N ARG A 523 3.10 -4.82 27.96
CA ARG A 523 4.58 -4.89 27.99
C ARG A 523 5.22 -3.60 27.52
N LEU A 524 4.70 -3.01 26.45
CA LEU A 524 5.18 -1.73 25.90
C LEU A 524 4.94 -0.57 26.89
N GLU A 525 3.81 -0.57 27.58
CA GLU A 525 3.53 0.39 28.66
C GLU A 525 4.60 0.32 29.77
N ARG A 526 4.92 -0.88 30.26
CA ARG A 526 5.96 -1.07 31.27
C ARG A 526 7.37 -0.72 30.79
N ALA A 527 7.64 -0.91 29.51
CA ALA A 527 8.94 -0.59 28.89
C ALA A 527 9.14 0.92 28.66
N GLY A 528 8.08 1.73 28.80
CA GLY A 528 8.17 3.18 28.67
C GLY A 528 8.57 3.64 27.27
N MET A 529 7.79 3.32 26.26
CA MET A 529 8.04 3.81 24.89
C MET A 529 8.11 5.33 24.84
N ALA A 530 8.99 5.86 23.99
CA ALA A 530 9.39 7.27 24.00
C ALA A 530 8.25 8.26 23.67
N ARG A 531 7.32 7.89 22.79
CA ARG A 531 6.20 8.75 22.39
C ARG A 531 4.88 8.01 22.49
N CYS A 532 3.88 8.64 23.10
CA CYS A 532 2.53 8.08 23.14
C CYS A 532 2.53 6.60 23.56
N ALA A 533 3.25 6.30 24.63
CA ALA A 533 3.32 4.94 25.15
C ALA A 533 1.90 4.42 25.39
N PRO A 534 1.62 3.15 25.10
CA PRO A 534 0.33 2.55 25.42
C PRO A 534 -0.02 2.79 26.90
N LYS A 535 -1.28 3.11 27.16
CA LYS A 535 -1.86 3.14 28.49
C LYS A 535 -3.18 2.41 28.45
N LEU A 536 -3.15 1.14 28.80
CA LEU A 536 -4.34 0.30 28.72
C LEU A 536 -5.46 0.83 29.60
N ASN A 537 -6.67 0.89 29.05
CA ASN A 537 -7.86 1.07 29.84
C ASN A 537 -7.98 -0.03 30.91
N LYS A 538 -8.62 0.29 32.01
CA LYS A 538 -9.02 -0.74 32.98
C LYS A 538 -9.89 -1.78 32.29
N LYS A 539 -9.65 -3.05 32.60
CA LYS A 539 -10.50 -4.16 32.11
C LYS A 539 -11.89 -4.05 32.76
N GLU A 540 -12.89 -3.94 31.94
CA GLU A 540 -14.29 -3.77 32.35
C GLU A 540 -15.20 -4.75 31.59
N ASP A 541 -16.47 -4.85 31.98
CA ASP A 541 -17.44 -5.64 31.23
C ASP A 541 -17.52 -5.10 29.80
N PRO A 542 -17.31 -5.93 28.76
CA PRO A 542 -17.42 -5.52 27.37
C PRO A 542 -18.74 -4.81 27.03
N LYS A 543 -19.84 -5.16 27.71
CA LYS A 543 -21.15 -4.53 27.52
C LYS A 543 -21.13 -3.02 27.75
N LYS A 544 -20.28 -2.55 28.66
CA LYS A 544 -20.12 -1.12 28.92
C LYS A 544 -19.67 -0.38 27.64
N TRP A 545 -18.65 -0.89 26.98
CA TRP A 545 -18.09 -0.29 25.78
C TRP A 545 -18.97 -0.51 24.55
N LEU A 546 -19.53 -1.71 24.41
CA LEU A 546 -20.40 -2.05 23.27
C LEU A 546 -21.73 -1.28 23.30
N SER A 547 -22.16 -0.79 24.46
CA SER A 547 -23.37 0.03 24.61
C SER A 547 -23.13 1.52 24.41
N ASP A 548 -21.88 1.96 24.21
CA ASP A 548 -21.57 3.38 23.96
C ASP A 548 -22.37 3.91 22.78
N LYS A 549 -22.93 5.11 22.97
CA LYS A 549 -23.69 5.77 21.91
C LYS A 549 -22.80 6.02 20.70
N GLY A 550 -23.19 5.45 19.57
CA GLY A 550 -22.42 5.56 18.33
C GLY A 550 -21.53 4.37 18.03
N ALA A 551 -21.30 3.46 18.98
CA ALA A 551 -20.50 2.25 18.74
C ALA A 551 -21.13 1.39 17.63
N PRO A 552 -20.51 1.28 16.45
CA PRO A 552 -21.13 0.61 15.29
C PRO A 552 -21.21 -0.90 15.48
N TRP A 553 -20.21 -1.49 16.12
CA TRP A 553 -20.12 -2.91 16.42
C TRP A 553 -21.12 -3.41 17.46
N ALA A 554 -21.85 -2.52 18.15
CA ALA A 554 -22.88 -2.89 19.11
C ALA A 554 -24.21 -3.32 18.45
N LYS A 555 -24.34 -3.12 17.14
CA LYS A 555 -25.61 -3.32 16.42
C LYS A 555 -25.47 -4.44 15.42
N LEU A 556 -26.34 -5.44 15.54
CA LEU A 556 -26.61 -6.33 14.41
C LEU A 556 -27.43 -5.56 13.37
N ALA A 557 -26.92 -5.44 12.15
CA ALA A 557 -27.77 -5.10 11.03
C ALA A 557 -28.61 -6.32 10.66
N ASN A 558 -29.81 -6.08 10.10
CA ASN A 558 -30.70 -7.13 9.60
C ASN A 558 -30.15 -7.69 8.26
N GLU A 559 -28.97 -8.21 8.25
CA GLU A 559 -28.42 -9.00 7.14
C GLU A 559 -28.58 -10.48 7.43
N LYS A 560 -28.93 -11.21 6.35
CA LYS A 560 -29.09 -12.67 6.38
C LYS A 560 -27.76 -13.39 6.63
#